data_da60e8cb39aa9f6e888f46ec2deabd9f
#
_entry.id   da60e8cb39aa9f6e888f46ec2deabd9f
#
_cell.length_a   1.000
_cell.length_b   1.000
_cell.length_c   1.000
_cell.angle_alpha   90.00
_cell.angle_beta   90.00
_cell.angle_gamma   90.00
#
_symmetry.space_group_name_H-M   'P 1'
#
loop_
_entity.id
_entity.type
_entity.pdbx_description
1 polymer ?
#
loop_
_entity_poly.entity_id
_entity_poly.type
_entity_poly.pdbx_seq_one_letter_code
_entity_poly.pdbx_strand_id
1 'polypeptide(L)'
;DMILTYLQKNNVEASFIKCYKNSKTSLALAFLDENKKPKYSFIKNYPEQRAIAENIHLTKSDILLFGSLYSLDSQIRKTIMALLDKAKSANTTIIYDPNIRHSHHLEDSKLNEAVYENIGIADIIKGSDEDFTNIFGTSDINKQIKNIRLINTNAFIIITMGENGVLADYLGNR
;
A
#
# COMPACT_ATOMS: atom_id res chain seq x y z
N ASP A 1 3.24 -5.66 -24.89
CA ASP A 1 3.50 -4.82 -23.71
C ASP A 1 4.50 -5.53 -22.79
N MET A 2 5.64 -4.86 -22.51
CA MET A 2 6.78 -5.44 -21.74
C MET A 2 6.34 -5.95 -20.37
N ILE A 3 5.46 -5.23 -19.67
CA ILE A 3 4.98 -5.62 -18.33
C ILE A 3 4.14 -6.90 -18.41
N LEU A 4 3.18 -6.97 -19.33
CA LEU A 4 2.34 -8.16 -19.49
C LEU A 4 3.17 -9.38 -19.86
N THR A 5 4.13 -9.23 -20.80
CA THR A 5 5.05 -10.30 -21.18
C THR A 5 5.89 -10.78 -20.00
N TYR A 6 6.39 -9.84 -19.16
CA TYR A 6 7.16 -10.18 -17.97
C TYR A 6 6.31 -10.97 -16.94
N LEU A 7 5.09 -10.53 -16.68
CA LEU A 7 4.17 -11.18 -15.74
C LEU A 7 3.83 -12.62 -16.20
N GLN A 8 3.45 -12.77 -17.46
CA GLN A 8 3.15 -14.08 -18.07
C GLN A 8 4.35 -15.03 -17.99
N LYS A 9 5.56 -14.52 -18.30
CA LYS A 9 6.80 -15.30 -18.21
C LYS A 9 7.10 -15.79 -16.78
N ASN A 10 6.61 -15.08 -15.77
CA ASN A 10 6.78 -15.42 -14.36
C ASN A 10 5.53 -16.09 -13.76
N ASN A 11 4.63 -16.63 -14.59
CA ASN A 11 3.40 -17.31 -14.18
C ASN A 11 2.47 -16.44 -13.31
N VAL A 12 2.47 -15.13 -13.55
CA VAL A 12 1.54 -14.20 -12.90
C VAL A 12 0.35 -13.97 -13.82
N GLU A 13 -0.86 -14.21 -13.31
CA GLU A 13 -2.11 -13.97 -14.04
C GLU A 13 -2.28 -12.48 -14.31
N ALA A 14 -2.47 -12.11 -15.57
CA ALA A 14 -2.54 -10.73 -16.02
C ALA A 14 -3.92 -10.32 -16.57
N SER A 15 -4.92 -11.18 -16.50
CA SER A 15 -6.27 -10.90 -17.03
C SER A 15 -6.97 -9.72 -16.34
N PHE A 16 -6.59 -9.45 -15.08
CA PHE A 16 -7.12 -8.33 -14.31
C PHE A 16 -6.39 -7.01 -14.54
N ILE A 17 -5.36 -6.98 -15.39
CA ILE A 17 -4.62 -5.75 -15.71
C ILE A 17 -5.31 -5.00 -16.83
N LYS A 18 -5.75 -3.77 -16.55
CA LYS A 18 -6.35 -2.89 -17.53
C LYS A 18 -5.28 -2.07 -18.24
N CYS A 19 -5.19 -2.24 -19.57
CA CYS A 19 -4.32 -1.43 -20.42
C CYS A 19 -5.09 -0.27 -21.05
N TYR A 20 -4.49 0.92 -20.99
CA TYR A 20 -5.08 2.16 -21.54
C TYR A 20 -4.33 2.58 -22.79
N LYS A 21 -4.97 2.47 -23.97
CA LYS A 21 -4.33 2.73 -25.28
C LYS A 21 -3.88 4.19 -25.48
N ASN A 22 -4.59 5.14 -24.86
CA ASN A 22 -4.37 6.57 -25.05
C ASN A 22 -3.67 7.26 -23.86
N SER A 23 -3.13 6.48 -22.93
CA SER A 23 -2.35 6.99 -21.80
C SER A 23 -0.86 6.75 -22.00
N LYS A 24 -0.03 7.68 -21.50
CA LYS A 24 1.41 7.48 -21.39
C LYS A 24 1.74 6.79 -20.08
N THR A 25 2.82 6.02 -20.05
CA THR A 25 3.33 5.43 -18.81
C THR A 25 3.86 6.53 -17.91
N SER A 26 3.44 6.54 -16.64
CA SER A 26 4.04 7.39 -15.62
C SER A 26 5.48 6.96 -15.36
N LEU A 27 6.37 7.93 -15.14
CA LEU A 27 7.79 7.68 -14.91
C LEU A 27 8.17 8.16 -13.51
N ALA A 28 8.99 7.37 -12.83
CA ALA A 28 9.69 7.76 -11.62
C ALA A 28 11.19 7.77 -11.93
N LEU A 29 11.81 8.94 -11.88
CA LEU A 29 13.23 9.13 -12.07
C LEU A 29 13.89 9.21 -10.70
N ALA A 30 14.84 8.33 -10.42
CA ALA A 30 15.63 8.34 -9.21
C ALA A 30 17.00 8.98 -9.50
N PHE A 31 17.25 10.15 -8.93
CA PHE A 31 18.56 10.80 -8.96
C PHE A 31 19.28 10.47 -7.67
N LEU A 32 20.44 9.82 -7.74
CA LEU A 32 21.22 9.49 -6.56
C LEU A 32 22.06 10.71 -6.15
N ASP A 33 22.02 11.05 -4.85
CA ASP A 33 22.93 12.03 -4.27
C ASP A 33 24.33 11.43 -4.02
N GLU A 34 25.26 12.23 -3.46
CA GLU A 34 26.63 11.82 -3.15
C GLU A 34 26.68 10.62 -2.17
N ASN A 35 25.66 10.44 -1.35
CA ASN A 35 25.50 9.33 -0.42
C ASN A 35 24.70 8.16 -1.00
N LYS A 36 24.46 8.14 -2.32
CA LYS A 36 23.63 7.15 -3.03
C LYS A 36 22.17 7.09 -2.56
N LYS A 37 21.67 8.14 -1.90
CA LYS A 37 20.27 8.24 -1.53
C LYS A 37 19.44 8.72 -2.73
N PRO A 38 18.34 8.06 -3.09
CA PRO A 38 17.54 8.43 -4.24
C PRO A 38 16.66 9.65 -3.93
N LYS A 39 16.76 10.69 -4.78
CA LYS A 39 15.79 11.77 -4.87
C LYS A 39 14.89 11.50 -6.07
N TYR A 40 13.60 11.31 -5.84
CA TYR A 40 12.65 10.97 -6.88
C TYR A 40 12.04 12.20 -7.54
N SER A 41 11.93 12.14 -8.87
CA SER A 41 11.09 13.05 -9.67
C SER A 41 10.03 12.22 -10.39
N PHE A 42 8.75 12.59 -10.22
CA PHE A 42 7.63 11.85 -10.79
C PHE A 42 7.02 12.62 -11.95
N ILE A 43 6.98 11.98 -13.14
CA ILE A 43 6.21 12.45 -14.27
C ILE A 43 4.90 11.64 -14.27
N LYS A 44 3.86 12.25 -13.71
CA LYS A 44 2.54 11.60 -13.55
C LYS A 44 1.73 11.78 -14.82
N ASN A 45 1.32 10.67 -15.42
CA ASN A 45 0.40 10.66 -16.56
C ASN A 45 -0.62 9.54 -16.33
N TYR A 46 -1.61 9.84 -15.52
CA TYR A 46 -2.64 8.86 -15.17
C TYR A 46 -3.79 8.89 -16.18
N PRO A 47 -4.44 7.74 -16.46
CA PRO A 47 -5.66 7.74 -17.23
C PRO A 47 -6.76 8.55 -16.52
N GLU A 48 -7.63 9.19 -17.28
CA GLU A 48 -8.74 9.98 -16.73
C GLU A 48 -9.67 9.14 -15.83
N GLN A 49 -9.85 7.89 -16.19
CA GLN A 49 -10.60 6.93 -15.38
C GLN A 49 -9.68 5.80 -14.94
N ARG A 50 -9.47 5.69 -13.64
CA ARG A 50 -8.79 4.56 -13.05
C ARG A 50 -9.76 3.40 -12.84
N ALA A 51 -9.26 2.17 -12.89
CA ALA A 51 -10.08 1.00 -12.68
C ALA A 51 -9.36 -0.04 -11.81
N ILE A 52 -10.14 -0.75 -11.03
CA ILE A 52 -9.78 -1.96 -10.33
C ILE A 52 -10.62 -3.09 -10.91
N ALA A 53 -10.10 -4.31 -10.90
CA ALA A 53 -10.86 -5.47 -11.29
C ALA A 53 -12.03 -5.69 -10.30
N GLU A 54 -13.25 -5.76 -10.80
CA GLU A 54 -14.45 -5.86 -9.96
C GLU A 54 -14.88 -7.31 -9.71
N ASN A 55 -14.59 -8.21 -10.65
CA ASN A 55 -15.07 -9.62 -10.62
C ASN A 55 -14.00 -10.58 -10.12
N ILE A 56 -13.27 -10.19 -9.07
CA ILE A 56 -12.31 -11.08 -8.42
C ILE A 56 -13.08 -12.02 -7.49
N HIS A 57 -12.85 -13.33 -7.66
CA HIS A 57 -13.29 -14.35 -6.71
C HIS A 57 -12.20 -14.53 -5.66
N LEU A 58 -12.54 -14.36 -4.40
CA LEU A 58 -11.63 -14.49 -3.27
C LEU A 58 -12.09 -15.62 -2.34
N THR A 59 -11.12 -16.34 -1.78
CA THR A 59 -11.32 -17.43 -0.83
C THR A 59 -10.42 -17.25 0.39
N LYS A 60 -10.63 -18.04 1.43
CA LYS A 60 -9.77 -18.05 2.63
C LYS A 60 -8.32 -18.48 2.37
N SER A 61 -8.03 -19.08 1.22
CA SER A 61 -6.68 -19.49 0.83
C SER A 61 -5.91 -18.39 0.08
N ASP A 62 -6.59 -17.30 -0.25
CA ASP A 62 -6.01 -16.18 -0.97
C ASP A 62 -5.42 -15.14 -0.03
N ILE A 63 -4.50 -14.32 -0.55
CA ILE A 63 -3.94 -13.17 0.12
C ILE A 63 -4.21 -11.95 -0.76
N LEU A 64 -4.87 -10.95 -0.20
CA LEU A 64 -5.09 -9.65 -0.85
C LEU A 64 -4.06 -8.64 -0.33
N LEU A 65 -3.06 -8.32 -1.15
CA LEU A 65 -2.12 -7.23 -0.87
C LEU A 65 -2.60 -5.95 -1.55
N PHE A 66 -2.73 -4.88 -0.79
CA PHE A 66 -3.08 -3.56 -1.31
C PHE A 66 -2.29 -2.47 -0.59
N GLY A 67 -2.25 -1.28 -1.18
CA GLY A 67 -1.54 -0.18 -0.53
C GLY A 67 -1.17 0.95 -1.48
N SER A 68 -0.10 1.70 -1.10
CA SER A 68 0.41 2.87 -1.79
C SER A 68 -0.66 3.96 -1.99
N LEU A 69 -0.31 5.03 -2.67
CA LEU A 69 -1.24 6.12 -3.00
C LEU A 69 -2.44 5.68 -3.84
N TYR A 70 -2.30 4.57 -4.57
CA TYR A 70 -3.40 4.03 -5.36
C TYR A 70 -4.58 3.64 -4.48
N SER A 71 -4.31 3.11 -3.29
CA SER A 71 -5.36 2.74 -2.32
C SER A 71 -6.08 3.95 -1.70
N LEU A 72 -5.51 5.15 -1.83
CA LEU A 72 -6.05 6.39 -1.28
C LEU A 72 -6.77 7.25 -2.34
N ASP A 73 -6.76 6.83 -3.61
CA ASP A 73 -7.33 7.59 -4.71
C ASP A 73 -8.86 7.66 -4.60
N SER A 74 -9.41 8.87 -4.48
CA SER A 74 -10.84 9.11 -4.31
C SER A 74 -11.70 8.57 -5.46
N GLN A 75 -11.16 8.47 -6.69
CA GLN A 75 -11.90 7.95 -7.85
C GLN A 75 -12.21 6.46 -7.72
N ILE A 76 -11.32 5.70 -7.07
CA ILE A 76 -11.44 4.24 -6.95
C ILE A 76 -11.68 3.78 -5.51
N ARG A 77 -11.70 4.72 -4.54
CA ARG A 77 -11.83 4.38 -3.12
C ARG A 77 -13.04 3.48 -2.83
N LYS A 78 -14.21 3.83 -3.40
CA LYS A 78 -15.42 3.02 -3.23
C LYS A 78 -15.25 1.58 -3.73
N THR A 79 -14.57 1.40 -4.85
CA THR A 79 -14.31 0.06 -5.43
C THR A 79 -13.30 -0.71 -4.59
N ILE A 80 -12.27 -0.04 -4.07
CA ILE A 80 -11.30 -0.65 -3.13
C ILE A 80 -12.02 -1.14 -1.88
N MET A 81 -12.83 -0.31 -1.24
CA MET A 81 -13.57 -0.71 -0.04
C MET A 81 -14.49 -1.90 -0.31
N ALA A 82 -15.21 -1.92 -1.43
CA ALA A 82 -16.04 -3.05 -1.81
C ALA A 82 -15.21 -4.34 -2.02
N LEU A 83 -13.99 -4.24 -2.55
CA LEU A 83 -13.09 -5.39 -2.69
C LEU A 83 -12.60 -5.88 -1.32
N LEU A 84 -12.24 -4.96 -0.41
CA LEU A 84 -11.83 -5.30 0.95
C LEU A 84 -12.97 -5.96 1.75
N ASP A 85 -14.21 -5.50 1.59
CA ASP A 85 -15.39 -6.13 2.19
C ASP A 85 -15.63 -7.55 1.67
N LYS A 86 -15.44 -7.77 0.36
CA LYS A 86 -15.47 -9.11 -0.24
C LYS A 86 -14.38 -10.01 0.36
N ALA A 87 -13.16 -9.50 0.49
CA ALA A 87 -12.03 -10.23 1.07
C ALA A 87 -12.34 -10.63 2.53
N LYS A 88 -12.84 -9.71 3.35
CA LYS A 88 -13.28 -10.02 4.72
C LYS A 88 -14.37 -11.09 4.76
N SER A 89 -15.38 -10.96 3.92
CA SER A 89 -16.48 -11.92 3.85
C SER A 89 -16.03 -13.32 3.43
N ALA A 90 -14.95 -13.41 2.64
CA ALA A 90 -14.33 -14.66 2.21
C ALA A 90 -13.27 -15.21 3.21
N ASN A 91 -13.00 -14.50 4.31
CA ASN A 91 -11.88 -14.76 5.23
C ASN A 91 -10.51 -14.79 4.51
N THR A 92 -10.35 -13.99 3.46
CA THR A 92 -9.08 -13.78 2.77
C THR A 92 -8.16 -12.97 3.66
N THR A 93 -6.88 -13.35 3.76
CA THR A 93 -5.89 -12.55 4.50
C THR A 93 -5.62 -11.23 3.79
N ILE A 94 -5.81 -10.12 4.49
CA ILE A 94 -5.63 -8.77 3.95
C ILE A 94 -4.31 -8.18 4.45
N ILE A 95 -3.43 -7.81 3.52
CA ILE A 95 -2.14 -7.16 3.81
C ILE A 95 -2.18 -5.72 3.31
N TYR A 96 -1.88 -4.77 4.16
CA TYR A 96 -1.74 -3.35 3.82
C TYR A 96 -0.28 -2.91 3.86
N ASP A 97 0.23 -2.34 2.73
CA ASP A 97 1.55 -1.70 2.64
C ASP A 97 1.34 -0.23 2.23
N PRO A 98 1.42 0.74 3.17
CA PRO A 98 1.13 2.15 2.90
C PRO A 98 2.05 2.77 1.85
N ASN A 99 3.36 2.51 1.89
CA ASN A 99 4.36 3.07 0.99
C ASN A 99 4.20 4.59 0.81
N ILE A 100 4.10 5.32 1.93
CA ILE A 100 3.86 6.78 1.97
C ILE A 100 5.18 7.51 2.18
N ARG A 101 5.60 8.27 1.16
CA ARG A 101 6.85 9.03 1.17
C ARG A 101 6.62 10.50 1.53
N HIS A 102 7.65 11.21 1.99
CA HIS A 102 7.62 12.64 2.34
C HIS A 102 7.00 13.56 1.27
N SER A 103 7.07 13.20 -0.01
CA SER A 103 6.46 13.98 -1.10
C SER A 103 4.93 13.90 -1.14
N HIS A 104 4.33 13.08 -0.31
CA HIS A 104 2.89 12.91 -0.21
C HIS A 104 2.42 13.63 1.04
N HIS A 105 2.11 14.92 0.91
CA HIS A 105 1.59 15.71 2.01
C HIS A 105 0.27 15.12 2.51
N LEU A 106 0.33 14.42 3.65
CA LEU A 106 -0.84 13.92 4.38
C LEU A 106 -1.55 15.07 5.15
N GLU A 107 -1.34 16.33 4.74
CA GLU A 107 -2.06 17.50 5.27
C GLU A 107 -3.54 17.47 4.89
N ASP A 108 -3.91 16.70 3.86
CA ASP A 108 -5.32 16.46 3.52
C ASP A 108 -5.92 15.46 4.52
N SER A 109 -6.87 15.93 5.32
CA SER A 109 -7.58 15.11 6.32
C SER A 109 -8.23 13.86 5.73
N LYS A 110 -8.71 13.92 4.47
CA LYS A 110 -9.32 12.78 3.78
C LYS A 110 -8.31 11.67 3.45
N LEU A 111 -7.06 12.04 3.13
CA LEU A 111 -6.01 11.05 2.91
C LEU A 111 -5.66 10.34 4.22
N ASN A 112 -5.60 11.06 5.33
CA ASN A 112 -5.37 10.49 6.66
C ASN A 112 -6.49 9.54 7.07
N GLU A 113 -7.76 9.92 6.87
CA GLU A 113 -8.91 9.05 7.12
C GLU A 113 -8.80 7.73 6.34
N ALA A 114 -8.50 7.79 5.04
CA ALA A 114 -8.35 6.62 4.20
C ALA A 114 -7.19 5.71 4.63
N VAL A 115 -6.06 6.28 5.12
CA VAL A 115 -4.95 5.50 5.69
C VAL A 115 -5.39 4.78 6.95
N TYR A 116 -6.12 5.45 7.85
CA TYR A 116 -6.59 4.86 9.10
C TYR A 116 -7.64 3.78 8.85
N GLU A 117 -8.55 3.97 7.88
CA GLU A 117 -9.46 2.92 7.44
C GLU A 117 -8.71 1.68 6.92
N ASN A 118 -7.66 1.88 6.10
CA ASN A 118 -6.85 0.79 5.58
C ASN A 118 -6.11 0.03 6.69
N ILE A 119 -5.54 0.75 7.67
CA ILE A 119 -4.92 0.15 8.87
C ILE A 119 -5.97 -0.65 9.66
N GLY A 120 -7.18 -0.09 9.84
CA GLY A 120 -8.26 -0.73 10.60
C GLY A 120 -8.77 -2.03 10.01
N ILE A 121 -8.69 -2.19 8.67
CA ILE A 121 -9.25 -3.36 7.97
C ILE A 121 -8.22 -4.49 7.77
N ALA A 122 -6.94 -4.20 7.81
CA ALA A 122 -5.87 -5.15 7.47
C ALA A 122 -5.62 -6.18 8.59
N ASP A 123 -5.35 -7.42 8.20
CA ASP A 123 -4.89 -8.48 9.12
C ASP A 123 -3.37 -8.35 9.35
N ILE A 124 -2.64 -7.92 8.32
CA ILE A 124 -1.20 -7.67 8.38
C ILE A 124 -0.93 -6.25 7.89
N ILE A 125 -0.18 -5.49 8.68
CA ILE A 125 0.25 -4.13 8.34
C ILE A 125 1.76 -4.16 8.20
N LYS A 126 2.28 -3.95 6.99
CA LYS A 126 3.71 -3.91 6.69
C LYS A 126 4.06 -2.55 6.11
N GLY A 127 5.05 -1.89 6.69
CA GLY A 127 5.59 -0.64 6.17
C GLY A 127 7.02 -0.40 6.64
N SER A 128 7.65 0.67 6.15
CA SER A 128 8.93 1.14 6.68
C SER A 128 8.71 2.04 7.90
N ASP A 129 9.74 2.20 8.71
CA ASP A 129 9.77 3.21 9.79
C ASP A 129 9.54 4.62 9.26
N GLU A 130 10.00 4.91 8.03
CA GLU A 130 9.74 6.17 7.33
C GLU A 130 8.26 6.33 6.97
N ASP A 131 7.59 5.28 6.48
CA ASP A 131 6.15 5.31 6.19
C ASP A 131 5.36 5.70 7.44
N PHE A 132 5.63 5.03 8.56
CA PHE A 132 4.91 5.31 9.82
C PHE A 132 5.33 6.63 10.46
N THR A 133 6.55 7.12 10.22
CA THR A 133 6.95 8.48 10.58
C THR A 133 6.10 9.50 9.84
N ASN A 134 5.87 9.29 8.54
CA ASN A 134 5.04 10.18 7.73
C ASN A 134 3.56 10.13 8.13
N ILE A 135 3.05 8.97 8.53
CA ILE A 135 1.65 8.77 8.96
C ILE A 135 1.40 9.37 10.36
N PHE A 136 2.30 9.10 11.31
CA PHE A 136 2.05 9.40 12.73
C PHE A 136 2.87 10.56 13.29
N GLY A 137 3.78 11.15 12.50
CA GLY A 137 4.61 12.29 12.93
C GLY A 137 5.66 11.91 13.99
N THR A 138 6.05 10.65 14.12
CA THR A 138 7.03 10.18 15.09
C THR A 138 7.94 9.10 14.53
N SER A 139 9.25 9.22 14.78
CA SER A 139 10.26 8.21 14.42
C SER A 139 10.48 7.15 15.52
N ASP A 140 9.80 7.28 16.66
CA ASP A 140 9.85 6.29 17.74
C ASP A 140 9.01 5.07 17.37
N ILE A 141 9.67 3.94 17.10
CA ILE A 141 9.03 2.69 16.67
C ILE A 141 7.98 2.20 17.67
N ASN A 142 8.22 2.37 18.98
CA ASN A 142 7.25 1.96 20.00
C ASN A 142 5.98 2.82 19.94
N LYS A 143 6.13 4.12 19.66
CA LYS A 143 4.98 5.02 19.46
C LYS A 143 4.24 4.71 18.16
N GLN A 144 4.97 4.37 17.09
CA GLN A 144 4.36 3.93 15.83
C GLN A 144 3.49 2.69 16.04
N ILE A 145 4.03 1.65 16.69
CA ILE A 145 3.27 0.43 17.03
C ILE A 145 2.06 0.76 17.90
N LYS A 146 2.23 1.60 18.94
CA LYS A 146 1.12 2.03 19.79
C LYS A 146 0.03 2.72 19.00
N ASN A 147 0.38 3.61 18.06
CA ASN A 147 -0.59 4.31 17.23
C ASN A 147 -1.33 3.35 16.28
N ILE A 148 -0.63 2.38 15.69
CA ILE A 148 -1.28 1.32 14.90
C ILE A 148 -2.25 0.52 15.78
N ARG A 149 -1.85 0.13 16.99
CA ARG A 149 -2.68 -0.63 17.95
C ARG A 149 -3.92 0.13 18.40
N LEU A 150 -3.88 1.47 18.46
CA LEU A 150 -5.08 2.29 18.75
C LEU A 150 -6.13 2.21 17.64
N ILE A 151 -5.71 1.93 16.40
CA ILE A 151 -6.61 1.80 15.24
C ILE A 151 -6.99 0.33 15.03
N ASN A 152 -6.01 -0.59 15.15
CA ASN A 152 -6.21 -2.02 14.93
C ASN A 152 -5.46 -2.85 15.99
N THR A 153 -6.20 -3.34 16.95
CA THR A 153 -5.65 -4.11 18.08
C THR A 153 -5.13 -5.48 17.69
N ASN A 154 -5.62 -6.08 16.61
CA ASN A 154 -5.40 -7.49 16.27
C ASN A 154 -4.40 -7.72 15.12
N ALA A 155 -4.05 -6.68 14.36
CA ALA A 155 -3.19 -6.84 13.20
C ALA A 155 -1.80 -7.39 13.57
N PHE A 156 -1.21 -8.19 12.68
CA PHE A 156 0.21 -8.48 12.71
C PHE A 156 0.95 -7.28 12.10
N ILE A 157 1.89 -6.68 12.85
CA ILE A 157 2.60 -5.47 12.43
C ILE A 157 4.03 -5.83 12.05
N ILE A 158 4.48 -5.37 10.88
CA ILE A 158 5.85 -5.53 10.40
C ILE A 158 6.40 -4.14 10.05
N ILE A 159 7.47 -3.72 10.73
CA ILE A 159 8.17 -2.46 10.45
C ILE A 159 9.57 -2.76 9.94
N THR A 160 9.87 -2.38 8.71
CA THR A 160 11.21 -2.49 8.12
C THR A 160 12.01 -1.22 8.42
N MET A 161 13.29 -1.36 8.80
CA MET A 161 14.17 -0.28 9.26
C MET A 161 15.47 -0.23 8.45
N GLY A 162 15.44 -0.56 7.16
CA GLY A 162 16.61 -0.61 6.30
C GLY A 162 17.70 -1.54 6.84
N GLU A 163 18.92 -1.00 7.02
CA GLU A 163 20.04 -1.75 7.57
C GLU A 163 19.88 -2.18 9.04
N ASN A 164 18.95 -1.54 9.77
CA ASN A 164 18.63 -1.91 11.15
C ASN A 164 17.66 -3.11 11.25
N GLY A 165 17.31 -3.72 10.13
CA GLY A 165 16.54 -4.95 10.08
C GLY A 165 15.03 -4.75 10.08
N VAL A 166 14.31 -5.66 10.74
CA VAL A 166 12.83 -5.71 10.75
C VAL A 166 12.35 -5.99 12.16
N LEU A 167 11.32 -5.27 12.57
CA LEU A 167 10.59 -5.56 13.79
C LEU A 167 9.22 -6.13 13.42
N ALA A 168 8.85 -7.24 14.05
CA ALA A 168 7.51 -7.80 13.96
C ALA A 168 6.85 -7.75 15.35
N ASP A 169 5.59 -7.29 15.40
CA ASP A 169 4.79 -7.23 16.62
C ASP A 169 3.46 -7.94 16.40
N TYR A 170 3.21 -8.95 17.26
CA TYR A 170 1.93 -9.63 17.31
C TYR A 170 1.39 -9.64 18.73
N LEU A 171 0.34 -8.85 18.97
CA LEU A 171 -0.31 -8.72 20.28
C LEU A 171 0.67 -8.37 21.43
N GLY A 172 1.68 -7.54 21.14
CA GLY A 172 2.71 -7.13 22.08
C GLY A 172 3.89 -8.10 22.23
N ASN A 173 3.88 -9.25 21.55
CA ASN A 173 5.05 -10.13 21.44
C ASN A 173 5.91 -9.69 20.24
N ARG A 174 7.22 -9.58 20.47
CA ARG A 174 8.19 -9.09 19.46
C ARG A 174 9.33 -10.06 19.25
#